data_8b67a84bcc2548aa6f2de9b1c2354097
#
_entry.id   8b67a84bcc2548aa6f2de9b1c2354097
#
_cell.length_a   1.000
_cell.length_b   1.000
_cell.length_c   1.000
_cell.angle_alpha   90.00
_cell.angle_beta   90.00
_cell.angle_gamma   90.00
#
_symmetry.space_group_name_H-M   'P 1'
#
loop_
_entity.id
_entity.type
_entity.pdbx_description
1 polymer ?
#
loop_
_entity_poly.entity_id
_entity_poly.type
_entity_poly.pdbx_seq_one_letter_code
_entity_poly.pdbx_strand_id
1 'polypeptide(L)'
;MEPAGLTDAQAPRPDFSPSRPMRKRGVERYNILLDATERLLADSSDEDISLAQIADAAEVPLASVYHFFPNRNAAFVALALRFNEEIYQTSITPLTDPEPQTWQELLHMIHARAAAFQNGRPAALRLFLGAGVSVAVRNADLSGNARIARSRERFFEAYFHIPFIPDFVERLEVAGASMDGIWALSYGRHGHVTEHYRQEATAGAIDYLRRFLPEFLPRKPLTQKALERIFIPIEHMAANPFAR
;
A
#
# COMPACT_ATOMS: atom_id res chain seq x y z
N MET A 1 -29.52 45.72 -9.35
CA MET A 1 -30.22 44.44 -9.05
C MET A 1 -29.16 43.37 -9.15
N GLU A 2 -28.50 43.12 -8.02
CA GLU A 2 -27.44 42.10 -7.90
C GLU A 2 -28.07 40.71 -7.79
N PRO A 3 -27.50 39.68 -8.41
CA PRO A 3 -27.97 38.31 -8.18
C PRO A 3 -27.38 37.79 -6.86
N ALA A 4 -28.29 37.32 -5.99
CA ALA A 4 -28.00 36.70 -4.74
C ALA A 4 -27.07 35.49 -4.93
N GLY A 5 -25.94 35.50 -4.20
CA GLY A 5 -25.01 34.38 -4.10
C GLY A 5 -25.71 33.18 -3.48
N LEU A 6 -25.81 32.08 -4.23
CA LEU A 6 -26.07 30.76 -3.74
C LEU A 6 -24.84 30.28 -2.99
N THR A 7 -24.85 30.37 -1.67
CA THR A 7 -23.93 29.63 -0.81
C THR A 7 -24.28 28.16 -0.95
N ASP A 8 -23.48 27.48 -1.75
CA ASP A 8 -23.48 26.01 -1.85
C ASP A 8 -22.97 25.47 -0.50
N ALA A 9 -23.89 25.22 0.42
CA ALA A 9 -23.61 24.53 1.67
C ALA A 9 -23.28 23.08 1.32
N GLN A 10 -21.99 22.83 1.10
CA GLN A 10 -21.46 21.52 0.82
C GLN A 10 -21.86 20.59 1.96
N ALA A 11 -22.72 19.60 1.68
CA ALA A 11 -23.10 18.57 2.63
C ALA A 11 -21.85 17.98 3.25
N PRO A 12 -21.81 17.71 4.57
CA PRO A 12 -20.64 17.14 5.22
C PRO A 12 -20.27 15.84 4.52
N ARG A 13 -19.03 15.75 4.04
CA ARG A 13 -18.50 14.53 3.43
C ARG A 13 -18.59 13.42 4.45
N PRO A 14 -19.07 12.21 4.09
CA PRO A 14 -19.12 11.09 5.03
C PRO A 14 -17.73 10.85 5.60
N ASP A 15 -17.62 10.79 6.93
CA ASP A 15 -16.38 10.48 7.61
C ASP A 15 -16.05 9.00 7.39
N PHE A 16 -15.02 8.73 6.58
CA PHE A 16 -14.50 7.39 6.31
C PHE A 16 -13.33 7.04 7.24
N SER A 17 -13.03 7.89 8.21
CA SER A 17 -11.92 7.68 9.13
C SER A 17 -12.28 6.64 10.19
N PRO A 18 -11.49 5.55 10.32
CA PRO A 18 -11.69 4.58 11.39
C PRO A 18 -11.29 5.17 12.73
N SER A 19 -12.06 4.88 13.78
CA SER A 19 -11.70 5.24 15.16
C SER A 19 -10.67 4.25 15.72
N ARG A 20 -9.43 4.71 15.93
CA ARG A 20 -8.37 3.86 16.50
C ARG A 20 -8.48 3.78 18.03
N PRO A 21 -8.53 2.57 18.60
CA PRO A 21 -8.61 2.42 20.04
C PRO A 21 -7.26 2.67 20.71
N MET A 22 -7.29 3.26 21.93
CA MET A 22 -6.10 3.50 22.73
C MET A 22 -5.94 2.48 23.88
N ARG A 23 -7.02 1.78 24.28
CA ARG A 23 -6.99 0.82 25.39
C ARG A 23 -6.80 -0.60 24.86
N LYS A 24 -6.05 -1.47 25.58
CA LYS A 24 -5.72 -2.84 25.20
C LYS A 24 -6.94 -3.65 24.71
N ARG A 25 -8.02 -3.70 25.49
CA ARG A 25 -9.25 -4.43 25.08
C ARG A 25 -9.90 -3.86 23.82
N GLY A 26 -9.78 -2.54 23.60
CA GLY A 26 -10.26 -1.90 22.37
C GLY A 26 -9.42 -2.32 21.17
N VAL A 27 -8.09 -2.38 21.30
CA VAL A 27 -7.15 -2.84 20.26
C VAL A 27 -7.43 -4.29 19.88
N GLU A 28 -7.61 -5.16 20.86
CA GLU A 28 -7.93 -6.57 20.63
C GLU A 28 -9.23 -6.71 19.81
N ARG A 29 -10.28 -6.01 20.23
CA ARG A 29 -11.58 -6.02 19.52
C ARG A 29 -11.49 -5.42 18.12
N TYR A 30 -10.75 -4.33 17.95
CA TYR A 30 -10.50 -3.72 16.65
C TYR A 30 -9.81 -4.70 15.69
N ASN A 31 -8.79 -5.43 16.16
CA ASN A 31 -8.10 -6.43 15.35
C ASN A 31 -9.02 -7.61 14.98
N ILE A 32 -9.85 -8.11 15.90
CA ILE A 32 -10.85 -9.16 15.59
C ILE A 32 -11.78 -8.70 14.46
N LEU A 33 -12.22 -7.44 14.47
CA LEU A 33 -13.06 -6.89 13.41
C LEU A 33 -12.30 -6.77 12.07
N LEU A 34 -11.03 -6.39 12.09
CA LEU A 34 -10.20 -6.37 10.88
C LEU A 34 -9.97 -7.76 10.33
N ASP A 35 -9.74 -8.76 11.18
CA ASP A 35 -9.57 -10.16 10.77
C ASP A 35 -10.85 -10.72 10.15
N ALA A 36 -12.01 -10.38 10.71
CA ALA A 36 -13.31 -10.74 10.12
C ALA A 36 -13.53 -10.06 8.76
N THR A 37 -13.17 -8.77 8.65
CA THR A 37 -13.26 -8.02 7.39
C THR A 37 -12.36 -8.63 6.33
N GLU A 38 -11.12 -9.01 6.69
CA GLU A 38 -10.17 -9.68 5.79
C GLU A 38 -10.71 -11.00 5.28
N ARG A 39 -11.22 -11.88 6.17
CA ARG A 39 -11.81 -13.16 5.78
C ARG A 39 -12.99 -12.97 4.81
N LEU A 40 -13.91 -12.08 5.13
CA LEU A 40 -15.06 -11.80 4.27
C LEU A 40 -14.64 -11.30 2.89
N LEU A 41 -13.64 -10.42 2.81
CA LEU A 41 -13.11 -9.93 1.54
C LEU A 41 -12.37 -11.02 0.76
N ALA A 42 -11.72 -11.96 1.43
CA ALA A 42 -11.02 -13.07 0.77
C ALA A 42 -12.01 -14.09 0.18
N ASP A 43 -13.10 -14.38 0.89
CA ASP A 43 -14.02 -15.47 0.56
C ASP A 43 -15.18 -15.03 -0.34
N SER A 44 -15.54 -13.75 -0.33
CA SER A 44 -16.71 -13.24 -1.04
C SER A 44 -16.37 -12.87 -2.48
N SER A 45 -17.20 -13.33 -3.43
CA SER A 45 -17.27 -12.77 -4.78
C SER A 45 -18.06 -11.45 -4.83
N ASP A 46 -18.86 -11.16 -3.79
CA ASP A 46 -19.73 -10.00 -3.69
C ASP A 46 -18.99 -8.76 -3.17
N GLU A 47 -19.29 -7.61 -3.80
CA GLU A 47 -18.76 -6.31 -3.39
C GLU A 47 -19.47 -5.76 -2.13
N ASP A 48 -20.58 -6.36 -1.71
CA ASP A 48 -21.49 -5.84 -0.68
C ASP A 48 -21.30 -6.47 0.71
N ILE A 49 -20.06 -6.40 1.25
CA ILE A 49 -19.84 -6.73 2.66
C ILE A 49 -20.42 -5.61 3.53
N SER A 50 -21.39 -5.94 4.37
CA SER A 50 -22.02 -5.03 5.33
C SER A 50 -21.34 -5.06 6.70
N LEU A 51 -21.56 -4.00 7.51
CA LEU A 51 -21.11 -4.00 8.91
C LEU A 51 -21.77 -5.09 9.76
N ALA A 52 -23.00 -5.50 9.41
CA ALA A 52 -23.69 -6.60 10.07
C ALA A 52 -22.96 -7.93 9.82
N GLN A 53 -22.56 -8.22 8.58
CA GLN A 53 -21.78 -9.41 8.26
C GLN A 53 -20.40 -9.40 8.97
N ILE A 54 -19.76 -8.23 9.09
CA ILE A 54 -18.51 -8.10 9.86
C ILE A 54 -18.76 -8.40 11.34
N ALA A 55 -19.87 -7.90 11.91
CA ALA A 55 -20.25 -8.17 13.29
C ALA A 55 -20.48 -9.66 13.55
N ASP A 56 -21.23 -10.30 12.67
CA ASP A 56 -21.53 -11.75 12.75
C ASP A 56 -20.27 -12.59 12.60
N ALA A 57 -19.42 -12.30 11.60
CA ALA A 57 -18.15 -13.00 11.37
C ALA A 57 -17.13 -12.80 12.50
N ALA A 58 -17.22 -11.69 13.22
CA ALA A 58 -16.38 -11.35 14.38
C ALA A 58 -16.97 -11.85 15.72
N GLU A 59 -18.20 -12.36 15.72
CA GLU A 59 -18.95 -12.75 16.92
C GLU A 59 -19.06 -11.60 17.95
N VAL A 60 -19.30 -10.38 17.48
CA VAL A 60 -19.46 -9.20 18.32
C VAL A 60 -20.78 -8.48 18.05
N PRO A 61 -21.36 -7.78 19.05
CA PRO A 61 -22.55 -6.98 18.81
C PRO A 61 -22.31 -5.90 17.74
N LEU A 62 -23.27 -5.70 16.84
CA LEU A 62 -23.22 -4.69 15.78
C LEU A 62 -22.93 -3.27 16.31
N ALA A 63 -23.45 -2.92 17.50
CA ALA A 63 -23.15 -1.66 18.16
C ALA A 63 -21.64 -1.47 18.44
N SER A 64 -20.90 -2.56 18.68
CA SER A 64 -19.45 -2.53 18.85
C SER A 64 -18.73 -2.21 17.53
N VAL A 65 -19.26 -2.66 16.40
CA VAL A 65 -18.68 -2.38 15.08
C VAL A 65 -18.86 -0.89 14.75
N TYR A 66 -20.04 -0.33 14.97
CA TYR A 66 -20.29 1.11 14.76
C TYR A 66 -19.42 2.02 15.64
N HIS A 67 -18.96 1.53 16.80
CA HIS A 67 -18.02 2.28 17.63
C HIS A 67 -16.68 2.54 16.92
N PHE A 68 -16.21 1.59 16.10
CA PHE A 68 -14.92 1.68 15.39
C PHE A 68 -15.08 2.13 13.94
N PHE A 69 -16.12 1.70 13.27
CA PHE A 69 -16.37 1.93 11.85
C PHE A 69 -17.74 2.53 11.62
N PRO A 70 -17.84 3.84 11.31
CA PRO A 70 -19.11 4.49 11.04
C PRO A 70 -19.82 3.93 9.79
N ASN A 71 -19.07 3.30 8.90
CA ASN A 71 -19.58 2.63 7.70
C ASN A 71 -18.57 1.57 7.21
N ARG A 72 -18.98 0.75 6.22
CA ARG A 72 -18.11 -0.31 5.65
C ARG A 72 -16.80 0.23 5.06
N ASN A 73 -16.84 1.41 4.43
CA ASN A 73 -15.64 1.98 3.83
C ASN A 73 -14.59 2.32 4.90
N ALA A 74 -15.01 2.72 6.10
CA ALA A 74 -14.09 2.92 7.22
C ALA A 74 -13.42 1.61 7.65
N ALA A 75 -14.11 0.48 7.62
CA ALA A 75 -13.52 -0.84 7.88
C ALA A 75 -12.51 -1.21 6.77
N PHE A 76 -12.82 -0.95 5.51
CA PHE A 76 -11.92 -1.21 4.39
C PHE A 76 -10.68 -0.31 4.40
N VAL A 77 -10.84 0.98 4.74
CA VAL A 77 -9.71 1.89 4.95
C VAL A 77 -8.81 1.40 6.09
N ALA A 78 -9.41 0.97 7.21
CA ALA A 78 -8.66 0.44 8.34
C ALA A 78 -7.86 -0.81 7.96
N LEU A 79 -8.46 -1.72 7.18
CA LEU A 79 -7.80 -2.92 6.67
C LEU A 79 -6.70 -2.57 5.66
N ALA A 80 -6.93 -1.62 4.76
CA ALA A 80 -5.92 -1.13 3.82
C ALA A 80 -4.71 -0.53 4.56
N LEU A 81 -4.93 0.24 5.62
CA LEU A 81 -3.86 0.79 6.46
C LEU A 81 -3.07 -0.32 7.18
N ARG A 82 -3.73 -1.40 7.63
CA ARG A 82 -3.05 -2.57 8.20
C ARG A 82 -2.16 -3.25 7.15
N PHE A 83 -2.69 -3.51 5.96
CA PHE A 83 -1.90 -4.10 4.88
C PHE A 83 -0.74 -3.21 4.44
N ASN A 84 -0.93 -1.90 4.36
CA ASN A 84 0.15 -0.96 4.06
C ASN A 84 1.27 -1.02 5.10
N GLU A 85 0.94 -1.18 6.39
CA GLU A 85 1.95 -1.39 7.43
C GLU A 85 2.69 -2.71 7.24
N GLU A 86 1.98 -3.81 6.97
CA GLU A 86 2.58 -5.13 6.75
C GLU A 86 3.47 -5.15 5.48
N ILE A 87 3.01 -4.52 4.38
CA ILE A 87 3.81 -4.34 3.16
C ILE A 87 5.06 -3.53 3.46
N TYR A 88 4.93 -2.44 4.21
CA TYR A 88 6.06 -1.62 4.59
C TYR A 88 7.07 -2.42 5.43
N GLN A 89 6.63 -3.15 6.45
CA GLN A 89 7.51 -4.01 7.26
C GLN A 89 8.22 -5.07 6.41
N THR A 90 7.52 -5.65 5.44
CA THR A 90 8.13 -6.56 4.46
C THR A 90 9.12 -5.81 3.56
N SER A 91 8.81 -4.60 3.14
CA SER A 91 9.63 -3.80 2.21
C SER A 91 10.96 -3.36 2.82
N ILE A 92 11.05 -3.16 4.13
CA ILE A 92 12.30 -2.77 4.81
C ILE A 92 13.19 -3.95 5.21
N THR A 93 12.78 -5.20 4.93
CA THR A 93 13.62 -6.38 5.17
C THR A 93 14.78 -6.41 4.17
N PRO A 94 16.06 -6.42 4.61
CA PRO A 94 17.21 -6.44 3.72
C PRO A 94 17.25 -7.63 2.77
N LEU A 95 17.92 -7.47 1.64
CA LEU A 95 18.18 -8.49 0.64
C LEU A 95 19.64 -8.93 0.76
N THR A 96 19.92 -9.88 1.62
CA THR A 96 21.28 -10.28 2.01
C THR A 96 21.72 -11.62 1.43
N ASP A 97 20.78 -12.44 0.93
CA ASP A 97 21.09 -13.75 0.39
C ASP A 97 20.08 -14.14 -0.73
N PRO A 98 20.48 -14.00 -1.99
CA PRO A 98 21.67 -13.30 -2.48
C PRO A 98 21.54 -11.77 -2.36
N GLU A 99 22.67 -11.06 -2.32
CA GLU A 99 22.67 -9.61 -2.48
C GLU A 99 22.47 -9.22 -3.96
N PRO A 100 21.69 -8.15 -4.28
CA PRO A 100 21.53 -7.69 -5.65
C PRO A 100 22.87 -7.18 -6.21
N GLN A 101 23.23 -7.60 -7.42
CA GLN A 101 24.45 -7.20 -8.10
C GLN A 101 24.23 -5.93 -8.96
N THR A 102 22.99 -5.73 -9.42
CA THR A 102 22.58 -4.57 -10.21
C THR A 102 21.31 -3.95 -9.62
N TRP A 103 21.06 -2.68 -9.95
CA TRP A 103 19.83 -2.04 -9.51
C TRP A 103 18.58 -2.66 -10.19
N GLN A 104 18.74 -3.25 -11.36
CA GLN A 104 17.69 -4.01 -12.03
C GLN A 104 17.36 -5.28 -11.25
N GLU A 105 18.38 -6.03 -10.80
CA GLU A 105 18.15 -7.17 -9.90
C GLU A 105 17.49 -6.77 -8.59
N LEU A 106 17.88 -5.64 -8.00
CA LEU A 106 17.22 -5.10 -6.81
C LEU A 106 15.73 -4.92 -7.04
N LEU A 107 15.31 -4.35 -8.19
CA LEU A 107 13.90 -4.20 -8.53
C LEU A 107 13.20 -5.56 -8.74
N HIS A 108 13.84 -6.51 -9.42
CA HIS A 108 13.29 -7.86 -9.58
C HIS A 108 13.02 -8.53 -8.23
N MET A 109 13.95 -8.42 -7.29
CA MET A 109 13.82 -9.01 -5.95
C MET A 109 12.74 -8.32 -5.12
N ILE A 110 12.68 -6.98 -5.15
CA ILE A 110 11.65 -6.20 -4.46
C ILE A 110 10.26 -6.53 -5.01
N HIS A 111 10.10 -6.56 -6.33
CA HIS A 111 8.81 -6.85 -6.97
C HIS A 111 8.39 -8.31 -6.77
N ALA A 112 9.33 -9.26 -6.75
CA ALA A 112 9.03 -10.66 -6.43
C ALA A 112 8.49 -10.79 -5.00
N ARG A 113 9.12 -10.13 -4.03
CA ARG A 113 8.66 -10.10 -2.64
C ARG A 113 7.28 -9.46 -2.50
N ALA A 114 7.05 -8.32 -3.16
CA ALA A 114 5.77 -7.63 -3.12
C ALA A 114 4.66 -8.47 -3.78
N ALA A 115 4.91 -9.12 -4.91
CA ALA A 115 3.95 -10.01 -5.57
C ALA A 115 3.62 -11.24 -4.71
N ALA A 116 4.62 -11.83 -4.05
CA ALA A 116 4.41 -12.94 -3.12
C ALA A 116 3.52 -12.52 -1.93
N PHE A 117 3.73 -11.33 -1.36
CA PHE A 117 2.88 -10.78 -0.31
C PHE A 117 1.44 -10.61 -0.80
N GLN A 118 1.23 -9.97 -1.96
CA GLN A 118 -0.09 -9.73 -2.53
C GLN A 118 -0.80 -11.06 -2.82
N ASN A 119 -0.13 -12.00 -3.48
CA ASN A 119 -0.71 -13.30 -3.83
C ASN A 119 -1.02 -14.16 -2.61
N GLY A 120 -0.30 -13.99 -1.51
CA GLY A 120 -0.58 -14.65 -0.25
C GLY A 120 -1.79 -14.07 0.51
N ARG A 121 -2.38 -12.96 0.02
CA ARG A 121 -3.46 -12.25 0.71
C ARG A 121 -4.56 -11.81 -0.26
N PRO A 122 -5.55 -12.67 -0.56
CA PRO A 122 -6.63 -12.35 -1.50
C PRO A 122 -7.39 -11.06 -1.18
N ALA A 123 -7.58 -10.76 0.11
CA ALA A 123 -8.21 -9.51 0.54
C ALA A 123 -7.38 -8.26 0.15
N ALA A 124 -6.05 -8.34 0.23
CA ALA A 124 -5.17 -7.24 -0.19
C ALA A 124 -5.21 -7.05 -1.70
N LEU A 125 -5.15 -8.13 -2.50
CA LEU A 125 -5.33 -8.09 -3.95
C LEU A 125 -6.62 -7.36 -4.32
N ARG A 126 -7.73 -7.72 -3.64
CA ARG A 126 -9.03 -7.11 -3.89
C ARG A 126 -9.08 -5.64 -3.53
N LEU A 127 -8.51 -5.25 -2.38
CA LEU A 127 -8.50 -3.86 -1.93
C LEU A 127 -7.61 -2.94 -2.77
N PHE A 128 -6.47 -3.44 -3.26
CA PHE A 128 -5.49 -2.60 -3.94
C PHE A 128 -5.58 -2.68 -5.47
N LEU A 129 -5.89 -3.87 -6.01
CA LEU A 129 -5.88 -4.13 -7.45
C LEU A 129 -7.30 -4.34 -8.04
N GLY A 130 -8.31 -4.54 -7.19
CA GLY A 130 -9.69 -4.76 -7.63
C GLY A 130 -10.36 -3.51 -8.21
N ALA A 131 -11.37 -3.74 -9.05
CA ALA A 131 -12.29 -2.69 -9.49
C ALA A 131 -13.24 -2.29 -8.35
N GLY A 132 -13.79 -1.09 -8.37
CA GLY A 132 -14.81 -0.66 -7.39
C GLY A 132 -14.26 -0.18 -6.05
N VAL A 133 -12.95 0.03 -5.93
CA VAL A 133 -12.32 0.56 -4.72
C VAL A 133 -12.79 1.98 -4.44
N SER A 134 -13.19 2.27 -3.20
CA SER A 134 -13.61 3.63 -2.82
C SER A 134 -12.44 4.62 -2.87
N VAL A 135 -12.75 5.90 -3.10
CA VAL A 135 -11.74 6.98 -3.09
C VAL A 135 -10.93 6.99 -1.80
N ALA A 136 -11.57 6.69 -0.66
CA ALA A 136 -10.90 6.68 0.64
C ALA A 136 -9.87 5.55 0.76
N VAL A 137 -10.19 4.35 0.25
CA VAL A 137 -9.25 3.21 0.19
C VAL A 137 -8.12 3.51 -0.79
N ARG A 138 -8.40 4.09 -1.95
CA ARG A 138 -7.38 4.50 -2.91
C ARG A 138 -6.42 5.55 -2.33
N ASN A 139 -6.92 6.51 -1.56
CA ASN A 139 -6.06 7.50 -0.88
C ASN A 139 -5.16 6.85 0.19
N ALA A 140 -5.68 5.86 0.93
CA ALA A 140 -4.88 5.09 1.89
C ALA A 140 -3.76 4.31 1.19
N ASP A 141 -4.06 3.68 0.05
CA ASP A 141 -3.11 2.97 -0.80
C ASP A 141 -2.00 3.90 -1.32
N LEU A 142 -2.35 5.04 -1.91
CA LEU A 142 -1.38 6.04 -2.39
C LEU A 142 -0.46 6.55 -1.28
N SER A 143 -0.99 6.77 -0.07
CA SER A 143 -0.17 7.18 1.08
C SER A 143 0.80 6.08 1.51
N GLY A 144 0.40 4.81 1.42
CA GLY A 144 1.26 3.65 1.63
C GLY A 144 2.37 3.57 0.59
N ASN A 145 2.03 3.75 -0.68
CA ASN A 145 2.97 3.70 -1.81
C ASN A 145 4.06 4.78 -1.71
N ALA A 146 3.73 6.01 -1.30
CA ALA A 146 4.72 7.07 -1.05
C ALA A 146 5.73 6.67 0.06
N ARG A 147 5.26 6.01 1.12
CA ARG A 147 6.13 5.50 2.19
C ARG A 147 7.04 4.37 1.70
N ILE A 148 6.52 3.48 0.87
CA ILE A 148 7.28 2.39 0.25
C ILE A 148 8.33 2.95 -0.73
N ALA A 149 8.03 3.98 -1.53
CA ALA A 149 8.98 4.62 -2.42
C ALA A 149 10.20 5.17 -1.68
N ARG A 150 9.98 5.80 -0.51
CA ARG A 150 11.09 6.26 0.37
C ARG A 150 11.91 5.10 0.93
N SER A 151 11.29 3.97 1.26
CA SER A 151 12.05 2.79 1.68
C SER A 151 12.89 2.24 0.52
N ARG A 152 12.39 2.26 -0.70
CA ARG A 152 13.13 1.86 -1.90
C ARG A 152 14.34 2.75 -2.16
N GLU A 153 14.22 4.07 -2.01
CA GLU A 153 15.36 4.99 -2.09
C GLU A 153 16.49 4.56 -1.13
N ARG A 154 16.15 4.23 0.12
CA ARG A 154 17.14 3.76 1.11
C ARG A 154 17.82 2.45 0.68
N PHE A 155 17.10 1.55 0.03
CA PHE A 155 17.69 0.34 -0.54
C PHE A 155 18.66 0.68 -1.66
N PHE A 156 18.26 1.53 -2.60
CA PHE A 156 19.17 1.99 -3.65
C PHE A 156 20.44 2.60 -3.05
N GLU A 157 20.33 3.49 -2.06
CA GLU A 157 21.46 4.11 -1.37
C GLU A 157 22.32 3.12 -0.57
N ALA A 158 21.74 2.04 -0.05
CA ALA A 158 22.45 1.03 0.71
C ALA A 158 23.33 0.15 -0.18
N TYR A 159 22.84 -0.22 -1.37
CA TYR A 159 23.51 -1.17 -2.26
C TYR A 159 24.36 -0.51 -3.35
N PHE A 160 24.06 0.76 -3.74
CA PHE A 160 24.67 1.41 -4.90
C PHE A 160 25.11 2.84 -4.63
N HIS A 161 26.15 3.29 -5.39
CA HIS A 161 26.49 4.70 -5.51
C HIS A 161 25.56 5.37 -6.52
N ILE A 162 24.53 6.05 -6.03
CA ILE A 162 23.52 6.71 -6.86
C ILE A 162 24.01 8.13 -7.17
N PRO A 163 23.97 8.61 -8.44
CA PRO A 163 24.17 10.00 -8.74
C PRO A 163 23.05 10.85 -8.16
N PHE A 164 23.25 12.15 -8.05
CA PHE A 164 22.15 13.04 -7.67
C PHE A 164 21.04 13.02 -8.73
N ILE A 165 19.84 12.62 -8.34
CA ILE A 165 18.66 12.59 -9.17
C ILE A 165 17.60 13.47 -8.50
N PRO A 166 17.18 14.58 -9.14
CA PRO A 166 16.08 15.39 -8.61
C PRO A 166 14.82 14.54 -8.43
N ASP A 167 14.16 14.69 -7.28
CA ASP A 167 12.89 14.03 -6.96
C ASP A 167 12.92 12.50 -7.11
N PHE A 168 14.05 11.85 -6.72
CA PHE A 168 14.23 10.41 -6.92
C PHE A 168 13.13 9.56 -6.26
N VAL A 169 12.66 9.94 -5.07
CA VAL A 169 11.51 9.28 -4.42
C VAL A 169 10.27 9.32 -5.29
N GLU A 170 9.95 10.47 -5.90
CA GLU A 170 8.83 10.61 -6.83
C GLU A 170 8.99 9.71 -8.06
N ARG A 171 10.23 9.58 -8.60
CA ARG A 171 10.50 8.65 -9.71
C ARG A 171 10.25 7.20 -9.31
N LEU A 172 10.63 6.82 -8.10
CA LEU A 172 10.35 5.50 -7.55
C LEU A 172 8.84 5.28 -7.30
N GLU A 173 8.11 6.32 -6.90
CA GLU A 173 6.66 6.27 -6.73
C GLU A 173 5.94 6.08 -8.07
N VAL A 174 6.34 6.82 -9.12
CA VAL A 174 5.80 6.65 -10.48
C VAL A 174 6.08 5.25 -11.01
N ALA A 175 7.29 4.72 -10.81
CA ALA A 175 7.61 3.34 -11.19
C ALA A 175 6.71 2.31 -10.47
N GLY A 176 6.44 2.53 -9.17
CA GLY A 176 5.53 1.72 -8.37
C GLY A 176 4.09 1.79 -8.86
N ALA A 177 3.58 2.99 -9.12
CA ALA A 177 2.21 3.18 -9.64
C ALA A 177 2.02 2.51 -11.01
N SER A 178 3.04 2.53 -11.87
CA SER A 178 3.02 1.82 -13.16
C SER A 178 2.97 0.31 -12.97
N MET A 179 3.70 -0.22 -11.99
CA MET A 179 3.67 -1.64 -11.61
C MET A 179 2.25 -2.03 -11.13
N ASP A 180 1.63 -1.24 -10.25
CA ASP A 180 0.28 -1.51 -9.73
C ASP A 180 -0.76 -1.57 -10.85
N GLY A 181 -0.65 -0.72 -11.87
CA GLY A 181 -1.53 -0.75 -13.05
C GLY A 181 -1.42 -2.06 -13.83
N ILE A 182 -0.19 -2.56 -14.03
CA ILE A 182 0.05 -3.85 -14.72
C ILE A 182 -0.45 -5.03 -13.85
N TRP A 183 -0.25 -4.96 -12.53
CA TRP A 183 -0.75 -5.97 -11.61
C TRP A 183 -2.27 -5.98 -11.51
N ALA A 184 -2.93 -4.82 -11.54
CA ALA A 184 -4.38 -4.73 -11.61
C ALA A 184 -4.94 -5.42 -12.87
N LEU A 185 -4.25 -5.30 -14.02
CA LEU A 185 -4.60 -6.03 -15.23
C LEU A 185 -4.46 -7.55 -15.06
N SER A 186 -3.38 -8.01 -14.40
CA SER A 186 -3.19 -9.43 -14.05
C SER A 186 -4.31 -9.94 -13.16
N TYR A 187 -4.59 -9.19 -12.07
CA TYR A 187 -5.63 -9.54 -11.13
C TYR A 187 -7.02 -9.64 -11.80
N GLY A 188 -7.37 -8.66 -12.63
CA GLY A 188 -8.65 -8.69 -13.35
C GLY A 188 -8.81 -9.86 -14.31
N ARG A 189 -7.71 -10.42 -14.84
CA ARG A 189 -7.72 -11.54 -15.78
C ARG A 189 -7.58 -12.91 -15.12
N HIS A 190 -6.81 -12.98 -14.04
CA HIS A 190 -6.34 -14.24 -13.46
C HIS A 190 -6.67 -14.39 -11.98
N GLY A 191 -7.19 -13.36 -11.31
CA GLY A 191 -7.46 -13.34 -9.86
C GLY A 191 -6.21 -13.23 -8.98
N HIS A 192 -5.02 -13.12 -9.58
CA HIS A 192 -3.73 -12.98 -8.89
C HIS A 192 -2.69 -12.33 -9.80
N VAL A 193 -1.54 -11.94 -9.25
CA VAL A 193 -0.39 -11.44 -10.00
C VAL A 193 0.39 -12.64 -10.53
N THR A 194 0.29 -12.92 -11.84
CA THR A 194 1.05 -14.00 -12.46
C THR A 194 2.53 -13.63 -12.63
N GLU A 195 3.40 -14.62 -12.78
CA GLU A 195 4.83 -14.39 -13.01
C GLU A 195 5.09 -13.57 -14.27
N HIS A 196 4.34 -13.82 -15.34
CA HIS A 196 4.43 -13.02 -16.58
C HIS A 196 4.17 -11.54 -16.31
N TYR A 197 3.05 -11.19 -15.67
CA TYR A 197 2.72 -9.80 -15.37
C TYR A 197 3.64 -9.16 -14.31
N ARG A 198 4.20 -9.96 -13.39
CA ARG A 198 5.24 -9.49 -12.48
C ARG A 198 6.50 -9.07 -13.25
N GLN A 199 6.92 -9.89 -14.23
CA GLN A 199 8.09 -9.58 -15.07
C GLN A 199 7.83 -8.37 -15.96
N GLU A 200 6.68 -8.26 -16.62
CA GLU A 200 6.31 -7.10 -17.43
C GLU A 200 6.29 -5.80 -16.62
N ALA A 201 5.72 -5.84 -15.41
CA ALA A 201 5.71 -4.70 -14.50
C ALA A 201 7.12 -4.28 -14.08
N THR A 202 8.01 -5.26 -13.82
CA THR A 202 9.39 -4.98 -13.46
C THR A 202 10.16 -4.40 -14.64
N ALA A 203 9.99 -4.94 -15.84
CA ALA A 203 10.60 -4.42 -17.06
C ALA A 203 10.17 -2.97 -17.33
N GLY A 204 8.87 -2.68 -17.22
CA GLY A 204 8.35 -1.32 -17.38
C GLY A 204 8.92 -0.33 -16.34
N ALA A 205 9.06 -0.75 -15.09
CA ALA A 205 9.68 0.05 -14.04
C ALA A 205 11.17 0.32 -14.32
N ILE A 206 11.92 -0.68 -14.80
CA ILE A 206 13.32 -0.56 -15.20
C ILE A 206 13.45 0.41 -16.38
N ASP A 207 12.63 0.28 -17.42
CA ASP A 207 12.66 1.14 -18.60
C ASP A 207 12.31 2.59 -18.25
N TYR A 208 11.38 2.80 -17.33
CA TYR A 208 11.10 4.14 -16.82
C TYR A 208 12.30 4.73 -16.07
N LEU A 209 12.91 3.96 -15.17
CA LEU A 209 14.03 4.44 -14.33
C LEU A 209 15.34 4.61 -15.13
N ARG A 210 15.56 3.91 -16.24
CA ARG A 210 16.68 4.13 -17.18
C ARG A 210 16.74 5.55 -17.71
N ARG A 211 15.65 6.31 -17.65
CA ARG A 211 15.65 7.74 -18.01
C ARG A 211 16.41 8.61 -17.04
N PHE A 212 16.68 8.13 -15.84
CA PHE A 212 17.30 8.86 -14.72
C PHE A 212 18.54 8.16 -14.17
N LEU A 213 18.59 6.83 -14.25
CA LEU A 213 19.69 6.01 -13.75
C LEU A 213 20.56 5.51 -14.91
N PRO A 214 21.91 5.54 -14.76
CA PRO A 214 22.77 4.86 -15.70
C PRO A 214 22.52 3.35 -15.66
N GLU A 215 22.85 2.65 -16.77
CA GLU A 215 22.66 1.20 -16.87
C GLU A 215 23.41 0.44 -15.78
N PHE A 216 24.60 0.92 -15.40
CA PHE A 216 25.44 0.34 -14.35
C PHE A 216 25.66 1.35 -13.23
N LEU A 217 25.31 0.95 -12.01
CA LEU A 217 25.65 1.68 -10.80
C LEU A 217 26.77 0.96 -10.05
N PRO A 218 27.82 1.66 -9.61
CA PRO A 218 28.85 1.06 -8.76
C PRO A 218 28.23 0.56 -7.45
N ARG A 219 28.54 -0.68 -7.07
CA ARG A 219 28.08 -1.26 -5.81
C ARG A 219 28.76 -0.63 -4.60
N LYS A 220 28.03 -0.58 -3.50
CA LYS A 220 28.57 -0.30 -2.16
C LYS A 220 28.67 -1.60 -1.38
N PRO A 221 29.71 -1.77 -0.53
CA PRO A 221 29.69 -2.81 0.49
C PRO A 221 28.50 -2.58 1.43
N LEU A 222 27.70 -3.61 1.65
CA LEU A 222 26.60 -3.54 2.59
C LEU A 222 27.14 -3.52 4.03
N THR A 223 27.14 -2.34 4.63
CA THR A 223 27.64 -2.15 6.00
C THR A 223 26.53 -2.21 7.02
N GLN A 224 26.86 -2.52 8.28
CA GLN A 224 25.90 -2.48 9.38
C GLN A 224 25.17 -1.12 9.47
N LYS A 225 25.89 -0.01 9.26
CA LYS A 225 25.31 1.34 9.23
C LYS A 225 24.30 1.53 8.08
N ALA A 226 24.56 0.94 6.91
CA ALA A 226 23.63 0.98 5.78
C ALA A 226 22.35 0.17 6.09
N LEU A 227 22.51 -1.01 6.71
CA LEU A 227 21.37 -1.81 7.18
C LEU A 227 20.52 -1.06 8.21
N GLU A 228 21.15 -0.45 9.21
CA GLU A 228 20.45 0.35 10.23
C GLU A 228 19.63 1.48 9.60
N ARG A 229 20.13 2.15 8.56
CA ARG A 229 19.36 3.19 7.84
C ARG A 229 18.12 2.65 7.14
N ILE A 230 18.14 1.43 6.62
CA ILE A 230 16.97 0.79 6.02
C ILE A 230 15.87 0.62 7.08
N PHE A 231 16.23 0.26 8.30
CA PHE A 231 15.29 0.01 9.39
C PHE A 231 14.76 1.27 10.10
N ILE A 232 15.35 2.46 9.86
CA ILE A 232 14.83 3.69 10.49
C ILE A 232 13.36 3.87 10.06
N PRO A 233 12.39 3.94 11.00
CA PRO A 233 11.00 4.12 10.66
C PRO A 233 10.79 5.37 9.79
N ILE A 234 10.05 5.22 8.71
CA ILE A 234 9.52 6.36 7.95
C ILE A 234 8.16 6.64 8.58
N GLU A 235 8.05 7.79 9.25
CA GLU A 235 6.79 8.19 9.87
C GLU A 235 5.67 8.21 8.82
N HIS A 236 4.47 7.81 9.25
CA HIS A 236 3.28 7.99 8.43
C HIS A 236 3.17 9.47 8.09
N MET A 237 3.17 9.80 6.82
CA MET A 237 2.83 11.17 6.43
C MET A 237 1.41 11.43 6.92
N ALA A 238 1.32 12.20 8.00
CA ALA A 238 0.06 12.73 8.45
C ALA A 238 -0.48 13.62 7.33
N ALA A 239 -1.76 13.42 7.01
CA ALA A 239 -2.55 14.13 6.04
C ALA A 239 -2.24 13.83 4.56
N ASN A 240 -3.30 13.49 3.87
CA ASN A 240 -3.43 13.38 2.44
C ASN A 240 -2.55 14.42 1.70
N PRO A 241 -1.48 14.02 1.01
CA PRO A 241 -0.65 14.96 0.25
C PRO A 241 -1.42 15.64 -0.90
N PHE A 242 -2.63 15.15 -1.21
CA PHE A 242 -3.53 15.67 -2.24
C PHE A 242 -4.69 16.52 -1.67
N ALA A 243 -4.75 16.74 -0.36
CA ALA A 243 -5.68 17.69 0.24
C ALA A 243 -5.12 19.13 0.08
N ARG A 244 -5.33 19.71 -1.08
CA ARG A 244 -5.28 21.16 -1.30
C ARG A 244 -6.68 21.69 -1.44
#